data_d65a1871beb40be88e94348f667e612f
#
_entry.id   d65a1871beb40be88e94348f667e612f
#
_cell.length_a   1.000
_cell.length_b   1.000
_cell.length_c   1.000
_cell.angle_alpha   90.00
_cell.angle_beta   90.00
_cell.angle_gamma   90.00
#
_symmetry.space_group_name_H-M   'P 1'
#
loop_
_entity.id
_entity.type
_entity.pdbx_description
1 polymer ?
#
loop_
_entity_poly.entity_id
_entity_poly.type
_entity_poly.pdbx_seq_one_letter_code
_entity_poly.pdbx_strand_id
1 'polypeptide(L)'
;DIATDARPEQVHKLFRNCRLIGRRFRLAHVQFGQEIVEVATFRGQSGDGEDGDGPGVERTASGRILSDNVYGNIEEDAWRRDFTVNALYYDIDNFVVLDYVGGIADLKAGLIRLIGDPAQRYQEDPVRMLRAIRFAAKLGFRFDPATEAPLHRLGNLLEQIPAARLFDEVLKLFLTGGAIQAFELLRHYRLFGWLFPATERCLNHQQQHYPKTLLVRA
;
A
#
# COMPACT_ATOMS: atom_id res chain seq x y z
N ASP A 1 1.21 -12.22 8.97
CA ASP A 1 -0.12 -12.20 8.34
C ASP A 1 -0.35 -13.51 7.59
N ILE A 2 -1.57 -14.03 7.60
CA ILE A 2 -1.97 -15.23 6.89
C ILE A 2 -2.93 -14.85 5.76
N ALA A 3 -2.73 -15.41 4.58
CA ALA A 3 -3.68 -15.33 3.48
C ALA A 3 -4.29 -16.72 3.22
N THR A 4 -5.60 -16.77 2.97
CA THR A 4 -6.35 -18.03 2.86
C THR A 4 -7.52 -17.88 1.89
N ASP A 5 -8.03 -19.00 1.38
CA ASP A 5 -9.29 -19.09 0.65
C ASP A 5 -10.52 -19.09 1.57
N ALA A 6 -10.33 -19.34 2.88
CA ALA A 6 -11.40 -19.31 3.86
C ALA A 6 -11.99 -17.90 3.99
N ARG A 7 -13.32 -17.78 3.99
CA ARG A 7 -14.01 -16.50 4.22
C ARG A 7 -13.86 -16.06 5.68
N PRO A 8 -13.90 -14.73 5.96
CA PRO A 8 -13.72 -14.21 7.32
C PRO A 8 -14.67 -14.85 8.35
N GLU A 9 -15.91 -15.13 7.94
CA GLU A 9 -16.91 -15.79 8.79
C GLU A 9 -16.56 -17.24 9.12
N GLN A 10 -15.87 -17.96 8.21
CA GLN A 10 -15.39 -19.31 8.44
C GLN A 10 -14.23 -19.30 9.43
N VAL A 11 -13.28 -18.37 9.27
CA VAL A 11 -12.19 -18.15 10.23
C VAL A 11 -12.74 -17.81 11.62
N HIS A 12 -13.73 -16.93 11.68
CA HIS A 12 -14.38 -16.55 12.94
C HIS A 12 -15.07 -17.74 13.64
N LYS A 13 -15.63 -18.68 12.89
CA LYS A 13 -16.24 -19.91 13.46
C LYS A 13 -15.20 -20.90 14.00
N LEU A 14 -14.01 -20.94 13.40
CA LEU A 14 -12.93 -21.83 13.82
C LEU A 14 -12.25 -21.38 15.11
N PHE A 15 -12.10 -20.08 15.30
CA PHE A 15 -11.33 -19.52 16.41
C PHE A 15 -12.23 -18.73 17.37
N ARG A 16 -12.33 -19.19 18.63
CA ARG A 16 -13.14 -18.50 19.67
C ARG A 16 -12.65 -17.07 19.94
N ASN A 17 -11.34 -16.82 19.82
CA ASN A 17 -10.71 -15.52 20.06
C ASN A 17 -10.50 -14.75 18.74
N CYS A 18 -11.50 -14.77 17.86
CA CYS A 18 -11.45 -14.08 16.57
C CYS A 18 -12.41 -12.90 16.57
N ARG A 19 -11.96 -11.76 16.03
CA ARG A 19 -12.79 -10.57 15.77
C ARG A 19 -12.70 -10.21 14.30
N LEU A 20 -13.85 -9.94 13.68
CA LEU A 20 -13.90 -9.41 12.33
C LEU A 20 -13.74 -7.89 12.38
N ILE A 21 -12.75 -7.37 11.66
CA ILE A 21 -12.47 -5.93 11.58
C ILE A 21 -12.51 -5.45 10.14
N GLY A 22 -12.63 -4.12 9.97
CA GLY A 22 -12.64 -3.47 8.67
C GLY A 22 -14.02 -3.42 8.03
N ARG A 23 -14.43 -2.19 7.63
CA ARG A 23 -15.69 -1.96 6.90
C ARG A 23 -15.51 -2.17 5.41
N ARG A 24 -14.41 -1.68 4.87
CA ARG A 24 -14.08 -1.75 3.44
C ARG A 24 -13.49 -3.10 3.07
N PHE A 25 -12.66 -3.63 3.94
CA PHE A 25 -11.95 -4.89 3.79
C PHE A 25 -12.09 -5.68 5.08
N ARG A 26 -12.84 -6.77 5.03
CA ARG A 26 -12.99 -7.62 6.19
C ARG A 26 -11.74 -8.47 6.40
N LEU A 27 -11.16 -8.38 7.58
CA LEU A 27 -10.05 -9.18 8.07
C LEU A 27 -10.49 -9.90 9.33
N ALA A 28 -9.98 -11.11 9.54
CA ALA A 28 -10.16 -11.83 10.79
C ALA A 28 -8.89 -11.65 11.65
N HIS A 29 -9.05 -11.01 12.80
CA HIS A 29 -8.01 -10.90 13.82
C HIS A 29 -8.17 -12.04 14.80
N VAL A 30 -7.23 -13.00 14.77
CA VAL A 30 -7.18 -14.13 15.70
C VAL A 30 -6.17 -13.82 16.79
N GLN A 31 -6.61 -13.79 18.04
CA GLN A 31 -5.77 -13.45 19.18
C GLN A 31 -5.16 -14.69 19.81
N PHE A 32 -3.84 -14.73 19.92
CA PHE A 32 -3.06 -15.76 20.62
C PHE A 32 -2.30 -15.10 21.78
N GLY A 33 -2.85 -15.17 22.99
CA GLY A 33 -2.28 -14.47 24.13
C GLY A 33 -2.26 -12.96 23.90
N GLN A 34 -1.08 -12.36 23.81
CA GLN A 34 -0.91 -10.94 23.51
C GLN A 34 -0.70 -10.63 22.01
N GLU A 35 -0.54 -11.66 21.19
CA GLU A 35 -0.31 -11.50 19.76
C GLU A 35 -1.62 -11.58 18.99
N ILE A 36 -1.72 -10.77 17.93
CA ILE A 36 -2.84 -10.80 17.00
C ILE A 36 -2.29 -11.23 15.65
N VAL A 37 -2.86 -12.31 15.12
CA VAL A 37 -2.59 -12.80 13.76
C VAL A 37 -3.70 -12.28 12.85
N GLU A 38 -3.32 -11.50 11.85
CA GLU A 38 -4.24 -11.06 10.80
C GLU A 38 -4.41 -12.16 9.76
N VAL A 39 -5.66 -12.56 9.53
CA VAL A 39 -6.03 -13.53 8.51
C VAL A 39 -6.88 -12.83 7.46
N ALA A 40 -6.37 -12.78 6.23
CA ALA A 40 -7.00 -12.19 5.08
C ALA A 40 -7.49 -13.27 4.10
N THR A 41 -8.72 -13.14 3.60
CA THR A 41 -9.21 -13.98 2.51
C THR A 41 -8.65 -13.48 1.18
N PHE A 42 -8.25 -14.40 0.29
CA PHE A 42 -7.85 -14.05 -1.07
C PHE A 42 -8.96 -13.29 -1.79
N ARG A 43 -8.58 -12.26 -2.53
CA ARG A 43 -9.52 -11.38 -3.23
C ARG A 43 -9.41 -11.56 -4.72
N GLY A 44 -10.57 -11.66 -5.38
CA GLY A 44 -10.68 -11.74 -6.82
C GLY A 44 -10.62 -10.39 -7.50
N GLN A 45 -10.37 -10.39 -8.81
CA GLN A 45 -10.54 -9.20 -9.63
C GLN A 45 -12.04 -8.89 -9.75
N SER A 46 -12.37 -7.60 -9.68
CA SER A 46 -13.71 -7.12 -10.02
C SER A 46 -13.86 -7.22 -11.54
N GLY A 47 -14.31 -8.37 -12.03
CA GLY A 47 -14.75 -8.47 -13.42
C GLY A 47 -16.13 -7.81 -13.58
N ASP A 48 -16.41 -7.25 -14.74
CA ASP A 48 -17.75 -6.81 -15.16
C ASP A 48 -18.70 -8.02 -15.38
N GLY A 49 -18.59 -9.07 -14.59
CA GLY A 49 -19.34 -10.31 -14.70
C GLY A 49 -20.61 -10.28 -13.84
N GLU A 50 -21.74 -10.44 -14.49
CA GLU A 50 -23.10 -10.37 -13.96
C GLU A 50 -23.52 -11.50 -12.98
N ASP A 51 -22.65 -12.44 -12.63
CA ASP A 51 -23.01 -13.61 -11.82
C ASP A 51 -22.09 -13.80 -10.61
N GLY A 52 -22.32 -13.02 -9.53
CA GLY A 52 -21.64 -13.23 -8.27
C GLY A 52 -22.54 -12.83 -7.10
N ASP A 53 -23.03 -13.84 -6.36
CA ASP A 53 -23.86 -13.71 -5.14
C ASP A 53 -23.03 -13.19 -3.95
N GLY A 54 -22.43 -11.99 -4.12
CA GLY A 54 -21.69 -11.27 -3.09
C GLY A 54 -21.81 -9.76 -3.28
N PRO A 55 -21.68 -8.95 -2.23
CA PRO A 55 -21.69 -7.50 -2.38
C PRO A 55 -20.54 -7.07 -3.30
N GLY A 56 -20.88 -6.67 -4.52
CA GLY A 56 -19.95 -6.24 -5.55
C GLY A 56 -19.09 -5.06 -5.10
N VAL A 57 -18.10 -4.72 -5.91
CA VAL A 57 -17.26 -3.55 -5.68
C VAL A 57 -18.09 -2.29 -5.84
N GLU A 58 -18.31 -1.57 -4.75
CA GLU A 58 -18.91 -0.25 -4.80
C GLU A 58 -17.83 0.79 -5.14
N ARG A 59 -18.06 1.57 -6.19
CA ARG A 59 -17.18 2.68 -6.59
C ARG A 59 -17.91 4.02 -6.49
N THR A 60 -17.18 5.08 -6.19
CA THR A 60 -17.67 6.45 -6.35
C THR A 60 -17.74 6.82 -7.82
N ALA A 61 -18.45 7.91 -8.16
CA ALA A 61 -18.48 8.49 -9.52
C ALA A 61 -17.07 8.85 -10.07
N SER A 62 -16.07 9.01 -9.18
CA SER A 62 -14.66 9.25 -9.51
C SER A 62 -13.82 7.96 -9.63
N GLY A 63 -14.43 6.78 -9.66
CA GLY A 63 -13.76 5.48 -9.81
C GLY A 63 -13.13 4.93 -8.51
N ARG A 64 -13.35 5.57 -7.36
CA ARG A 64 -12.78 5.16 -6.08
C ARG A 64 -13.55 3.97 -5.50
N ILE A 65 -12.83 2.94 -5.09
CA ILE A 65 -13.42 1.74 -4.47
C ILE A 65 -13.91 2.06 -3.05
N LEU A 66 -15.20 1.89 -2.80
CA LEU A 66 -15.85 2.06 -1.49
C LEU A 66 -15.93 0.74 -0.70
N SER A 67 -16.24 -0.36 -1.37
CA SER A 67 -16.30 -1.70 -0.80
C SER A 67 -15.71 -2.68 -1.81
N ASP A 68 -14.94 -3.67 -1.34
CA ASP A 68 -14.26 -4.63 -2.17
C ASP A 68 -14.16 -5.97 -1.42
N ASN A 69 -15.27 -6.69 -1.40
CA ASN A 69 -15.37 -8.02 -0.79
C ASN A 69 -15.57 -9.12 -1.85
N VAL A 70 -15.03 -8.91 -3.05
CA VAL A 70 -14.95 -9.96 -4.06
C VAL A 70 -13.84 -10.92 -3.67
N TYR A 71 -14.19 -12.17 -3.39
CA TYR A 71 -13.23 -13.21 -3.03
C TYR A 71 -12.77 -13.93 -4.29
N GLY A 72 -11.51 -14.37 -4.29
CA GLY A 72 -10.86 -15.00 -5.42
C GLY A 72 -9.82 -16.03 -4.99
N ASN A 73 -8.92 -16.35 -5.89
CA ASN A 73 -7.79 -17.24 -5.65
C ASN A 73 -6.50 -16.46 -5.32
N ILE A 74 -5.45 -17.18 -4.96
CA ILE A 74 -4.15 -16.61 -4.57
C ILE A 74 -3.50 -15.79 -5.69
N GLU A 75 -3.64 -16.22 -6.95
CA GLU A 75 -3.07 -15.52 -8.09
C GLU A 75 -3.79 -14.18 -8.33
N GLU A 76 -5.11 -14.18 -8.29
CA GLU A 76 -5.91 -12.96 -8.40
C GLU A 76 -5.59 -11.97 -7.27
N ASP A 77 -5.40 -12.48 -6.03
CA ASP A 77 -5.00 -11.63 -4.91
C ASP A 77 -3.61 -11.01 -5.13
N ALA A 78 -2.66 -11.76 -5.70
CA ALA A 78 -1.34 -11.26 -6.04
C ALA A 78 -1.40 -10.09 -7.04
N TRP A 79 -2.19 -10.24 -8.12
CA TRP A 79 -2.35 -9.21 -9.15
C TRP A 79 -3.03 -7.93 -8.65
N ARG A 80 -3.78 -7.99 -7.57
CA ARG A 80 -4.47 -6.83 -6.98
C ARG A 80 -3.60 -6.04 -6.01
N ARG A 81 -2.50 -6.61 -5.53
CA ARG A 81 -1.59 -5.93 -4.60
C ARG A 81 -0.95 -4.71 -5.23
N ASP A 82 -0.28 -3.91 -4.42
CA ASP A 82 0.34 -2.67 -4.89
C ASP A 82 1.68 -2.92 -5.58
N PHE A 83 2.63 -3.54 -4.89
CA PHE A 83 3.99 -3.74 -5.39
C PHE A 83 4.35 -5.22 -5.49
N THR A 84 5.15 -5.58 -6.49
CA THR A 84 5.60 -6.95 -6.74
C THR A 84 6.25 -7.59 -5.51
N VAL A 85 7.10 -6.83 -4.80
CA VAL A 85 7.79 -7.28 -3.58
C VAL A 85 6.85 -7.55 -2.40
N ASN A 86 5.62 -7.04 -2.45
CA ASN A 86 4.58 -7.28 -1.44
C ASN A 86 3.59 -8.37 -1.83
N ALA A 87 3.77 -9.02 -2.99
CA ALA A 87 2.87 -10.04 -3.53
C ALA A 87 3.53 -11.44 -3.54
N LEU A 88 4.38 -11.69 -2.58
CA LEU A 88 5.00 -13.00 -2.33
C LEU A 88 4.23 -13.72 -1.24
N TYR A 89 3.99 -15.01 -1.44
CA TYR A 89 3.33 -15.89 -0.48
C TYR A 89 4.26 -17.04 -0.12
N TYR A 90 4.27 -17.40 1.15
CA TYR A 90 4.99 -18.59 1.61
C TYR A 90 4.00 -19.72 1.83
N ASP A 91 4.15 -20.78 1.06
CA ASP A 91 3.39 -22.02 1.23
C ASP A 91 4.06 -22.88 2.30
N ILE A 92 3.37 -23.06 3.43
CA ILE A 92 3.90 -23.80 4.58
C ILE A 92 3.89 -25.32 4.38
N ASP A 93 3.06 -25.82 3.49
CA ASP A 93 2.93 -27.27 3.24
C ASP A 93 4.09 -27.77 2.36
N ASN A 94 4.46 -26.97 1.35
CA ASN A 94 5.51 -27.30 0.39
C ASN A 94 6.83 -26.59 0.67
N PHE A 95 6.87 -25.67 1.65
CA PHE A 95 8.03 -24.85 2.02
C PHE A 95 8.60 -24.04 0.86
N VAL A 96 7.73 -23.51 0.00
CA VAL A 96 8.11 -22.74 -1.18
C VAL A 96 7.53 -21.32 -1.14
N VAL A 97 8.21 -20.39 -1.81
CA VAL A 97 7.70 -19.05 -2.05
C VAL A 97 6.99 -19.05 -3.40
N LEU A 98 5.71 -18.66 -3.40
CA LEU A 98 4.90 -18.48 -4.59
C LEU A 98 5.01 -17.04 -5.06
N ASP A 99 5.34 -16.85 -6.34
CA ASP A 99 5.52 -15.57 -6.99
C ASP A 99 4.80 -15.54 -8.33
N TYR A 100 3.69 -14.81 -8.39
CA TYR A 100 2.85 -14.68 -9.59
C TYR A 100 3.13 -13.42 -10.42
N VAL A 101 3.92 -12.49 -9.89
CA VAL A 101 4.09 -11.15 -10.46
C VAL A 101 5.55 -10.71 -10.64
N GLY A 102 6.50 -11.61 -10.37
CA GLY A 102 7.95 -11.35 -10.53
C GLY A 102 8.59 -10.65 -9.33
N GLY A 103 7.98 -10.72 -8.15
CA GLY A 103 8.46 -10.07 -6.93
C GLY A 103 9.82 -10.55 -6.46
N ILE A 104 10.17 -11.84 -6.63
CA ILE A 104 11.50 -12.38 -6.28
C ILE A 104 12.60 -11.73 -7.14
N ALA A 105 12.36 -11.56 -8.44
CA ALA A 105 13.30 -10.92 -9.33
C ALA A 105 13.54 -9.45 -8.95
N ASP A 106 12.45 -8.71 -8.68
CA ASP A 106 12.53 -7.31 -8.26
C ASP A 106 13.17 -7.16 -6.88
N LEU A 107 12.90 -8.07 -5.95
CA LEU A 107 13.53 -8.10 -4.63
C LEU A 107 15.06 -8.27 -4.76
N LYS A 108 15.52 -9.21 -5.61
CA LYS A 108 16.95 -9.43 -5.88
C LYS A 108 17.60 -8.24 -6.57
N ALA A 109 16.87 -7.56 -7.45
CA ALA A 109 17.33 -6.37 -8.16
C ALA A 109 17.27 -5.08 -7.34
N GLY A 110 16.64 -5.11 -6.15
CA GLY A 110 16.40 -3.92 -5.33
C GLY A 110 15.47 -2.92 -6.00
N LEU A 111 14.36 -3.40 -6.59
CA LEU A 111 13.40 -2.58 -7.33
C LEU A 111 12.05 -2.53 -6.64
N ILE A 112 11.46 -1.34 -6.61
CA ILE A 112 10.04 -1.11 -6.29
C ILE A 112 9.30 -0.98 -7.62
N ARG A 113 8.52 -2.01 -7.94
CA ARG A 113 7.66 -2.07 -9.13
C ARG A 113 6.21 -2.18 -8.73
N LEU A 114 5.37 -1.29 -9.25
CA LEU A 114 3.93 -1.33 -9.08
C LEU A 114 3.32 -2.36 -10.04
N ILE A 115 2.38 -3.16 -9.53
CA ILE A 115 1.71 -4.19 -10.32
C ILE A 115 0.64 -3.55 -11.20
N GLY A 116 0.64 -3.85 -12.49
CA GLY A 116 -0.26 -3.27 -13.50
C GLY A 116 0.26 -1.95 -14.07
N ASP A 117 -0.62 -1.14 -14.66
CA ASP A 117 -0.27 0.18 -15.19
C ASP A 117 -0.07 1.20 -14.07
N PRO A 118 1.13 1.76 -13.87
CA PRO A 118 1.40 2.62 -12.74
C PRO A 118 0.59 3.92 -12.73
N ALA A 119 0.29 4.51 -13.89
CA ALA A 119 -0.48 5.74 -13.95
C ALA A 119 -1.92 5.51 -13.51
N GLN A 120 -2.54 4.44 -14.02
CA GLN A 120 -3.87 4.03 -13.61
C GLN A 120 -3.93 3.67 -12.12
N ARG A 121 -2.97 2.88 -11.64
CA ARG A 121 -2.91 2.43 -10.25
C ARG A 121 -2.76 3.57 -9.25
N TYR A 122 -2.01 4.61 -9.59
CA TYR A 122 -1.89 5.83 -8.77
C TYR A 122 -3.17 6.68 -8.81
N GLN A 123 -3.90 6.70 -9.93
CA GLN A 123 -5.20 7.36 -10.02
C GLN A 123 -6.28 6.65 -9.21
N GLU A 124 -6.29 5.31 -9.23
CA GLU A 124 -7.21 4.50 -8.40
C GLU A 124 -7.00 4.73 -6.90
N ASP A 125 -5.75 4.82 -6.46
CA ASP A 125 -5.38 5.06 -5.08
C ASP A 125 -4.08 5.86 -4.96
N PRO A 126 -4.17 7.21 -4.88
CA PRO A 126 -3.01 8.08 -4.80
C PRO A 126 -2.10 7.84 -3.58
N VAL A 127 -2.61 7.21 -2.51
CA VAL A 127 -1.80 6.83 -1.34
C VAL A 127 -0.68 5.85 -1.73
N ARG A 128 -0.83 5.11 -2.82
CA ARG A 128 0.23 4.23 -3.34
C ARG A 128 1.51 4.99 -3.67
N MET A 129 1.44 6.29 -4.04
CA MET A 129 2.64 7.13 -4.23
C MET A 129 3.44 7.28 -2.92
N LEU A 130 2.75 7.53 -1.81
CA LEU A 130 3.38 7.62 -0.48
C LEU A 130 3.93 6.28 -0.02
N ARG A 131 3.20 5.20 -0.30
CA ARG A 131 3.64 3.82 -0.01
C ARG A 131 4.89 3.47 -0.81
N ALA A 132 4.96 3.85 -2.11
CA ALA A 132 6.13 3.67 -2.96
C ALA A 132 7.37 4.35 -2.33
N ILE A 133 7.24 5.63 -1.96
CA ILE A 133 8.30 6.39 -1.27
C ILE A 133 8.73 5.68 0.02
N ARG A 134 7.77 5.25 0.84
CA ARG A 134 8.05 4.57 2.10
C ARG A 134 8.82 3.26 1.91
N PHE A 135 8.43 2.43 0.97
CA PHE A 135 9.14 1.18 0.70
C PHE A 135 10.52 1.42 0.10
N ALA A 136 10.66 2.36 -0.84
CA ALA A 136 11.95 2.72 -1.39
C ALA A 136 12.91 3.23 -0.30
N ALA A 137 12.43 4.12 0.58
CA ALA A 137 13.22 4.66 1.69
C ALA A 137 13.61 3.58 2.72
N LYS A 138 12.64 2.72 3.10
CA LYS A 138 12.86 1.68 4.11
C LYS A 138 13.79 0.57 3.65
N LEU A 139 13.67 0.16 2.38
CA LEU A 139 14.43 -0.97 1.82
C LEU A 139 15.74 -0.52 1.13
N GLY A 140 15.91 0.77 0.86
CA GLY A 140 17.00 1.28 0.04
C GLY A 140 16.89 0.86 -1.44
N PHE A 141 15.68 0.60 -1.92
CA PHE A 141 15.40 0.13 -3.27
C PHE A 141 15.18 1.30 -4.23
N ARG A 142 15.48 1.07 -5.50
CA ARG A 142 15.21 2.02 -6.60
C ARG A 142 13.81 1.78 -7.17
N PHE A 143 13.25 2.78 -7.82
CA PHE A 143 12.02 2.58 -8.59
C PHE A 143 12.30 1.94 -9.95
N ASP A 144 11.39 1.08 -10.37
CA ASP A 144 11.25 0.73 -11.77
C ASP A 144 10.86 1.99 -12.58
N PRO A 145 11.45 2.24 -13.78
CA PRO A 145 11.21 3.48 -14.52
C PRO A 145 9.73 3.77 -14.84
N ALA A 146 8.93 2.74 -15.13
CA ALA A 146 7.50 2.92 -15.37
C ALA A 146 6.74 3.32 -14.10
N THR A 147 7.15 2.78 -12.94
CA THR A 147 6.59 3.12 -11.63
C THR A 147 6.98 4.53 -11.20
N GLU A 148 8.18 4.99 -11.54
CA GLU A 148 8.75 6.28 -11.19
C GLU A 148 8.10 7.45 -11.96
N ALA A 149 7.97 7.30 -13.27
CA ALA A 149 7.59 8.37 -14.18
C ALA A 149 6.30 9.13 -13.78
N PRO A 150 5.22 8.48 -13.29
CA PRO A 150 4.00 9.18 -12.87
C PRO A 150 4.15 9.94 -11.55
N LEU A 151 5.10 9.59 -10.66
CA LEU A 151 5.27 10.26 -9.36
C LEU A 151 5.47 11.77 -9.49
N HIS A 152 6.21 12.22 -10.50
CA HIS A 152 6.45 13.64 -10.76
C HIS A 152 5.20 14.42 -11.19
N ARG A 153 4.16 13.74 -11.70
CA ARG A 153 3.03 14.39 -12.36
C ARG A 153 1.72 14.27 -11.59
N LEU A 154 1.57 13.23 -10.79
CA LEU A 154 0.29 12.87 -10.17
C LEU A 154 0.17 13.30 -8.70
N GLY A 155 1.14 14.07 -8.16
CA GLY A 155 1.15 14.49 -6.76
C GLY A 155 -0.10 15.26 -6.32
N ASN A 156 -0.74 16.01 -7.22
CA ASN A 156 -1.98 16.73 -6.96
C ASN A 156 -3.16 15.81 -6.55
N LEU A 157 -3.13 14.54 -6.93
CA LEU A 157 -4.16 13.58 -6.53
C LEU A 157 -4.19 13.33 -5.01
N LEU A 158 -3.12 13.65 -4.29
CA LEU A 158 -3.08 13.53 -2.83
C LEU A 158 -4.08 14.46 -2.14
N GLU A 159 -4.46 15.59 -2.75
CA GLU A 159 -5.48 16.50 -2.22
C GLU A 159 -6.87 15.85 -2.09
N GLN A 160 -7.12 14.81 -2.89
CA GLN A 160 -8.41 14.10 -2.89
C GLN A 160 -8.51 13.04 -1.78
N ILE A 161 -7.41 12.80 -1.04
CA ILE A 161 -7.36 11.76 -0.02
C ILE A 161 -7.83 12.34 1.33
N PRO A 162 -8.69 11.61 2.09
CA PRO A 162 -9.06 12.03 3.43
C PRO A 162 -7.86 12.25 4.33
N ALA A 163 -7.86 13.35 5.08
CA ALA A 163 -6.74 13.75 5.94
C ALA A 163 -6.31 12.65 6.93
N ALA A 164 -7.26 11.92 7.50
CA ALA A 164 -6.97 10.81 8.42
C ALA A 164 -6.10 9.73 7.74
N ARG A 165 -6.41 9.38 6.48
CA ARG A 165 -5.65 8.37 5.72
C ARG A 165 -4.26 8.86 5.34
N LEU A 166 -4.14 10.16 4.98
CA LEU A 166 -2.82 10.78 4.75
C LEU A 166 -1.98 10.79 6.02
N PHE A 167 -2.60 11.12 7.15
CA PHE A 167 -1.93 11.15 8.45
C PHE A 167 -1.36 9.79 8.84
N ASP A 168 -2.12 8.70 8.65
CA ASP A 168 -1.65 7.34 8.92
C ASP A 168 -0.42 6.98 8.07
N GLU A 169 -0.38 7.34 6.79
CA GLU A 169 0.79 7.08 5.95
C GLU A 169 1.97 8.02 6.29
N VAL A 170 1.71 9.26 6.68
CA VAL A 170 2.74 10.19 7.17
C VAL A 170 3.43 9.64 8.42
N LEU A 171 2.67 9.11 9.38
CA LEU A 171 3.25 8.45 10.56
C LEU A 171 4.15 7.28 10.16
N LYS A 172 3.70 6.44 9.21
CA LYS A 172 4.51 5.31 8.72
C LYS A 172 5.76 5.78 7.97
N LEU A 173 5.69 6.87 7.19
CA LEU A 173 6.85 7.43 6.48
C LEU A 173 7.97 7.87 7.42
N PHE A 174 7.62 8.46 8.56
CA PHE A 174 8.59 9.09 9.44
C PHE A 174 8.91 8.30 10.71
N LEU A 175 8.04 7.38 11.16
CA LEU A 175 8.22 6.67 12.43
C LEU A 175 8.66 5.20 12.27
N THR A 176 8.72 4.65 11.05
CA THR A 176 9.06 3.22 10.84
C THR A 176 10.48 2.98 10.32
N GLY A 177 11.34 3.96 10.43
CA GLY A 177 12.72 3.94 9.90
C GLY A 177 12.80 4.52 8.48
N GLY A 178 13.96 5.08 8.14
CA GLY A 178 14.19 5.70 6.83
C GLY A 178 13.59 7.10 6.66
N ALA A 179 13.32 7.84 7.74
CA ALA A 179 12.68 9.15 7.71
C ALA A 179 13.43 10.19 6.85
N ILE A 180 14.75 10.20 6.92
CA ILE A 180 15.59 11.14 6.13
C ILE A 180 15.43 10.81 4.64
N GLN A 181 15.58 9.55 4.26
CA GLN A 181 15.42 9.09 2.88
C GLN A 181 14.00 9.35 2.36
N ALA A 182 12.99 9.09 3.20
CA ALA A 182 11.59 9.38 2.86
C ALA A 182 11.38 10.88 2.60
N PHE A 183 11.93 11.75 3.44
CA PHE A 183 11.88 13.21 3.26
C PHE A 183 12.57 13.65 1.96
N GLU A 184 13.76 13.14 1.67
CA GLU A 184 14.50 13.45 0.45
C GLU A 184 13.74 13.00 -0.80
N LEU A 185 13.20 11.78 -0.81
CA LEU A 185 12.40 11.26 -1.91
C LEU A 185 11.09 12.05 -2.10
N LEU A 186 10.37 12.36 -1.02
CA LEU A 186 9.16 13.19 -1.08
C LEU A 186 9.44 14.55 -1.72
N ARG A 187 10.56 15.19 -1.40
CA ARG A 187 10.95 16.46 -2.01
C ARG A 187 11.41 16.29 -3.46
N HIS A 188 12.18 15.24 -3.75
CA HIS A 188 12.63 14.93 -5.11
C HIS A 188 11.45 14.80 -6.08
N TYR A 189 10.41 14.04 -5.68
CA TYR A 189 9.19 13.84 -6.48
C TYR A 189 8.13 14.94 -6.28
N ARG A 190 8.45 16.02 -5.55
CA ARG A 190 7.55 17.15 -5.26
C ARG A 190 6.26 16.75 -4.54
N LEU A 191 6.26 15.62 -3.86
CA LEU A 191 5.12 15.14 -3.07
C LEU A 191 5.03 15.81 -1.69
N PHE A 192 6.17 16.29 -1.16
CA PHE A 192 6.25 16.92 0.17
C PHE A 192 5.36 18.17 0.27
N GLY A 193 5.34 18.99 -0.77
CA GLY A 193 4.54 20.22 -0.80
C GLY A 193 3.02 19.98 -0.76
N TRP A 194 2.54 18.84 -1.22
CA TRP A 194 1.14 18.44 -1.13
C TRP A 194 0.75 18.00 0.29
N LEU A 195 1.68 17.42 1.06
CA LEU A 195 1.48 17.01 2.45
C LEU A 195 1.69 18.16 3.44
N PHE A 196 2.71 18.97 3.21
CA PHE A 196 3.19 20.02 4.12
C PHE A 196 3.43 21.35 3.39
N PRO A 197 2.40 21.99 2.82
CA PRO A 197 2.58 23.17 1.95
C PRO A 197 3.21 24.37 2.67
N ALA A 198 2.92 24.57 3.95
CA ALA A 198 3.51 25.65 4.73
C ALA A 198 5.01 25.43 4.95
N THR A 199 5.38 24.20 5.33
CA THR A 199 6.78 23.81 5.57
C THR A 199 7.59 23.88 4.27
N GLU A 200 7.03 23.40 3.14
CA GLU A 200 7.71 23.46 1.85
C GLU A 200 7.96 24.90 1.40
N ARG A 201 7.00 25.81 1.63
CA ARG A 201 7.23 27.24 1.38
C ARG A 201 8.38 27.80 2.21
N CYS A 202 8.43 27.50 3.50
CA CYS A 202 9.54 27.92 4.36
C CYS A 202 10.89 27.36 3.87
N LEU A 203 10.95 26.07 3.51
CA LEU A 203 12.17 25.44 3.00
C LEU A 203 12.66 26.04 1.68
N ASN A 204 11.74 26.47 0.81
CA ASN A 204 12.08 27.11 -0.47
C ASN A 204 12.50 28.57 -0.32
N HIS A 205 11.94 29.31 0.66
CA HIS A 205 12.36 30.70 0.94
C HIS A 205 13.72 30.79 1.63
N GLN A 206 14.10 29.76 2.38
CA GLN A 206 15.34 29.75 3.18
C GLN A 206 16.49 28.99 2.50
N GLN A 207 16.60 29.05 1.19
CA GLN A 207 17.68 28.39 0.43
C GLN A 207 19.11 28.69 0.93
N GLN A 208 19.27 29.49 1.96
CA GLN A 208 20.59 29.95 2.38
C GLN A 208 21.11 29.46 3.73
N HIS A 209 20.43 28.95 4.74
CA HIS A 209 21.25 28.51 5.91
C HIS A 209 20.64 27.70 7.06
N TYR A 210 19.31 27.43 7.23
CA TYR A 210 18.91 26.87 8.52
C TYR A 210 17.96 25.66 8.60
N PRO A 211 16.87 25.53 7.84
CA PRO A 211 15.84 24.53 8.19
C PRO A 211 16.15 23.10 7.76
N LYS A 212 16.90 22.92 6.67
CA LYS A 212 17.22 21.54 6.17
C LYS A 212 18.02 20.75 7.22
N THR A 213 18.94 21.42 7.92
CA THR A 213 19.78 20.79 8.94
C THR A 213 18.99 20.42 10.20
N LEU A 214 17.98 21.21 10.59
CA LEU A 214 17.13 20.91 11.75
C LEU A 214 16.20 19.75 11.50
N LEU A 215 15.57 19.68 10.31
CA LEU A 215 14.70 18.57 9.94
C LEU A 215 15.44 17.23 9.77
N VAL A 216 16.71 17.27 9.42
CA VAL A 216 17.56 16.09 9.26
C VAL A 216 18.20 15.64 10.58
N ARG A 217 18.26 16.50 11.59
CA ARG A 217 18.84 16.19 12.90
C ARG A 217 17.81 15.91 13.99
N ALA A 218 16.53 16.17 13.75
CA ALA A 218 15.44 15.86 14.66
C ALA A 218 14.91 14.44 14.44
#